data_b1ee51c5893a59a50a903769f96a1741
#
_entry.id   b1ee51c5893a59a50a903769f96a1741
#
_cell.length_a   1.000
_cell.length_b   1.000
_cell.length_c   1.000
_cell.angle_alpha   90.00
_cell.angle_beta   90.00
_cell.angle_gamma   90.00
#
_symmetry.space_group_name_H-M   'P 1'
#
loop_
_entity.id
_entity.type
_entity.pdbx_description
1 polymer ?
#
loop_
_entity_poly.entity_id
_entity_poly.type
_entity_poly.pdbx_seq_one_letter_code
_entity_poly.pdbx_strand_id
1 'polypeptide(L)'
;MSGADICGWRIVACLSGFGPCCRLQRQQWLGPINRWWALNRRNELVLHAMTEAVPEEPHHDPELLTAAQWTRLHDCELAQQILRGWSSFADPLPADYVPQAEHALRSVRSLGVAEPADIVLMSAYQLQIHPRLCEHPRVVELVRTAQNSDVPLQDALAGMPDPEGWDRIRHELTTGSPPNPLA
;
A
#
# COMPACT_ATOMS: atom_id res chain seq x y z
N MET A 1 9.52 10.04 22.21
CA MET A 1 10.09 9.03 21.29
C MET A 1 10.73 9.80 20.15
N SER A 2 12.05 9.67 19.99
CA SER A 2 12.86 10.46 19.06
C SER A 2 12.63 9.95 17.61
N GLY A 3 12.65 10.86 16.62
CA GLY A 3 12.40 10.53 15.21
C GLY A 3 13.38 9.53 14.56
N ALA A 4 14.50 9.23 15.20
CA ALA A 4 15.47 8.23 14.76
C ALA A 4 14.95 6.78 14.91
N ASP A 5 14.12 6.50 15.91
CA ASP A 5 13.59 5.16 16.15
C ASP A 5 12.58 4.72 15.09
N ILE A 6 11.87 5.68 14.48
CA ILE A 6 10.87 5.40 13.45
C ILE A 6 11.53 4.99 12.12
N CYS A 7 12.71 5.55 11.80
CA CYS A 7 13.43 5.23 10.56
C CYS A 7 14.01 3.82 10.55
N GLY A 8 14.57 3.36 11.68
CA GLY A 8 15.13 2.02 11.80
C GLY A 8 14.09 0.90 11.64
N TRP A 9 12.89 1.07 12.18
CA TRP A 9 11.79 0.12 12.07
C TRP A 9 11.22 0.03 10.64
N ARG A 10 11.19 1.14 9.90
CA ARG A 10 10.75 1.17 8.50
C ARG A 10 11.65 0.35 7.59
N ILE A 11 12.96 0.46 7.76
CA ILE A 11 13.95 -0.27 6.95
C ILE A 11 13.81 -1.78 7.20
N VAL A 12 13.67 -2.23 8.45
CA VAL A 12 13.59 -3.66 8.79
C VAL A 12 12.29 -4.28 8.28
N ALA A 13 11.15 -3.62 8.39
CA ALA A 13 9.87 -4.10 7.86
C ALA A 13 9.89 -4.22 6.32
N CYS A 14 10.59 -3.33 5.63
CA CYS A 14 10.78 -3.40 4.19
C CYS A 14 11.79 -4.47 3.76
N LEU A 15 12.84 -4.71 4.53
CA LEU A 15 13.84 -5.74 4.23
C LEU A 15 13.25 -7.16 4.17
N SER A 16 12.20 -7.45 4.93
CA SER A 16 11.49 -8.74 4.86
C SER A 16 10.70 -8.95 3.57
N GLY A 17 10.30 -7.87 2.89
CA GLY A 17 9.57 -7.89 1.61
C GLY A 17 10.47 -7.86 0.37
N PHE A 18 11.76 -7.63 0.52
CA PHE A 18 12.71 -7.59 -0.59
C PHE A 18 13.05 -9.02 -1.08
N GLY A 19 12.82 -9.25 -2.36
CA GLY A 19 13.21 -10.50 -3.04
C GLY A 19 14.73 -10.73 -3.09
N PRO A 20 15.17 -11.78 -3.80
CA PRO A 20 16.58 -12.22 -3.85
C PRO A 20 17.59 -11.14 -4.26
N CYS A 21 17.18 -10.16 -5.07
CA CYS A 21 18.06 -9.10 -5.58
C CYS A 21 18.58 -8.12 -4.50
N CYS A 22 18.03 -8.14 -3.29
CA CYS A 22 18.46 -7.25 -2.21
C CYS A 22 19.31 -7.96 -1.13
N ARG A 23 19.71 -9.22 -1.35
CA ARG A 23 20.51 -9.96 -0.36
C ARG A 23 21.87 -9.31 -0.11
N LEU A 24 22.55 -8.87 -1.17
CA LEU A 24 23.87 -8.20 -1.09
C LEU A 24 23.78 -6.89 -0.31
N GLN A 25 22.83 -6.03 -0.63
CA GLN A 25 22.63 -4.77 0.09
C GLN A 25 22.25 -4.98 1.55
N ARG A 26 21.44 -6.01 1.83
CA ARG A 26 21.08 -6.37 3.20
C ARG A 26 22.33 -6.70 4.02
N GLN A 27 23.27 -7.49 3.46
CA GLN A 27 24.51 -7.85 4.13
C GLN A 27 25.42 -6.64 4.34
N GLN A 28 25.55 -5.76 3.37
CA GLN A 28 26.31 -4.52 3.48
C GLN A 28 25.77 -3.60 4.58
N TRP A 29 24.44 -3.47 4.71
CA TRP A 29 23.84 -2.61 5.73
C TRP A 29 23.85 -3.20 7.12
N LEU A 30 23.70 -4.51 7.24
CA LEU A 30 23.65 -5.20 8.54
C LEU A 30 25.04 -5.65 9.00
N GLY A 31 26.05 -5.59 8.11
CA GLY A 31 27.42 -5.95 8.42
C GLY A 31 27.53 -7.37 9.03
N PRO A 32 28.19 -7.52 10.18
CA PRO A 32 28.40 -8.83 10.82
C PRO A 32 27.14 -9.41 11.48
N ILE A 33 26.00 -8.71 11.41
CA ILE A 33 24.75 -9.21 11.98
C ILE A 33 24.18 -10.28 11.08
N ASN A 34 24.31 -11.54 11.49
CA ASN A 34 23.80 -12.69 10.75
C ASN A 34 22.43 -13.20 11.24
N ARG A 35 21.94 -12.69 12.35
CA ARG A 35 20.60 -13.00 12.90
C ARG A 35 20.03 -11.78 13.59
N TRP A 36 18.75 -11.49 13.33
CA TRP A 36 18.02 -10.44 14.04
C TRP A 36 16.54 -10.77 14.11
N TRP A 37 15.88 -10.24 15.12
CA TRP A 37 14.44 -10.32 15.27
C TRP A 37 13.79 -9.01 14.80
N ALA A 38 12.76 -9.13 14.00
CA ALA A 38 11.96 -7.98 13.60
C ALA A 38 10.48 -8.33 13.58
N LEU A 39 9.64 -7.33 13.84
CA LEU A 39 8.20 -7.48 13.64
C LEU A 39 7.89 -7.43 12.15
N ASN A 40 7.12 -8.39 11.67
CA ASN A 40 6.56 -8.34 10.33
C ASN A 40 5.34 -7.39 10.28
N ARG A 41 4.70 -7.26 9.11
CA ARG A 41 3.54 -6.40 8.92
C ARG A 41 2.30 -6.84 9.72
N ARG A 42 2.30 -8.08 10.25
CA ARG A 42 1.26 -8.62 11.13
C ARG A 42 1.57 -8.43 12.61
N ASN A 43 2.62 -7.67 12.91
CA ASN A 43 3.12 -7.47 14.27
C ASN A 43 3.60 -8.75 14.95
N GLU A 44 3.98 -9.76 14.16
CA GLU A 44 4.55 -11.02 14.63
C GLU A 44 6.07 -10.90 14.65
N LEU A 45 6.71 -11.42 15.71
CA LEU A 45 8.15 -11.44 15.84
C LEU A 45 8.74 -12.52 14.94
N VAL A 46 9.51 -12.14 13.94
CA VAL A 46 10.12 -13.03 12.94
C VAL A 46 11.64 -13.00 13.08
N LEU A 47 12.26 -14.18 13.14
CA LEU A 47 13.69 -14.32 13.06
C LEU A 47 14.15 -14.27 11.61
N HIS A 48 14.99 -13.30 11.32
CA HIS A 48 15.72 -13.22 10.05
C HIS A 48 17.13 -13.75 10.24
N ALA A 49 17.49 -14.78 9.48
CA ALA A 49 18.82 -15.35 9.46
C ALA A 49 19.45 -15.21 8.08
N MET A 50 20.72 -14.86 8.03
CA MET A 50 21.54 -14.90 6.80
C MET A 50 22.16 -16.28 6.70
N THR A 51 21.72 -17.07 5.73
CA THR A 51 22.07 -18.50 5.63
C THR A 51 23.25 -18.78 4.72
N GLU A 52 23.75 -17.80 3.95
CA GLU A 52 24.80 -18.02 2.96
C GLU A 52 25.84 -16.89 2.97
N ALA A 53 27.11 -17.27 2.86
CA ALA A 53 28.17 -16.35 2.47
C ALA A 53 27.90 -15.86 1.04
N VAL A 54 27.77 -14.57 0.87
CA VAL A 54 27.58 -13.97 -0.45
C VAL A 54 28.95 -13.85 -1.12
N PRO A 55 29.11 -14.29 -2.38
CA PRO A 55 30.36 -14.05 -3.13
C PRO A 55 30.67 -12.55 -3.16
N GLU A 56 31.96 -12.22 -3.02
CA GLU A 56 32.43 -10.84 -3.21
C GLU A 56 32.19 -10.42 -4.67
N GLU A 57 31.09 -9.73 -4.91
CA GLU A 57 30.84 -9.05 -6.19
C GLU A 57 31.31 -7.58 -6.13
N PRO A 58 31.72 -7.02 -7.28
CA PRO A 58 32.36 -5.71 -7.30
C PRO A 58 31.42 -4.58 -6.83
N HIS A 59 31.98 -3.75 -6.03
CA HIS A 59 31.54 -2.52 -5.40
C HIS A 59 30.35 -1.80 -6.07
N HIS A 60 29.14 -2.14 -5.64
CA HIS A 60 28.03 -1.20 -5.72
C HIS A 60 28.11 -0.28 -4.49
N ASP A 61 27.97 1.02 -4.72
CA ASP A 61 27.90 1.97 -3.60
C ASP A 61 26.76 1.56 -2.66
N PRO A 62 27.05 1.12 -1.42
CA PRO A 62 26.04 0.58 -0.51
C PRO A 62 25.05 1.64 -0.01
N GLU A 63 25.35 2.93 -0.23
CA GLU A 63 24.55 4.02 0.27
C GLU A 63 23.37 4.39 -0.65
N LEU A 64 23.39 3.95 -1.92
CA LEU A 64 22.40 4.34 -2.89
C LEU A 64 21.38 3.24 -3.16
N LEU A 65 20.13 3.49 -2.75
CA LEU A 65 18.99 2.69 -3.18
C LEU A 65 18.70 2.95 -4.66
N THR A 66 18.39 1.88 -5.40
CA THR A 66 17.86 2.02 -6.76
C THR A 66 16.48 2.68 -6.74
N ALA A 67 16.07 3.29 -7.85
CA ALA A 67 14.73 3.87 -7.98
C ALA A 67 13.60 2.85 -7.65
N ALA A 68 13.78 1.59 -8.06
CA ALA A 68 12.82 0.52 -7.76
C ALA A 68 12.74 0.19 -6.26
N GLN A 69 13.86 0.30 -5.54
CA GLN A 69 13.89 0.11 -4.08
C GLN A 69 13.24 1.28 -3.35
N TRP A 70 13.50 2.52 -3.82
CA TRP A 70 12.81 3.71 -3.31
C TRP A 70 11.30 3.61 -3.50
N THR A 71 10.84 3.19 -4.69
CA THR A 71 9.41 2.97 -4.94
C THR A 71 8.81 1.96 -3.97
N ARG A 72 9.49 0.83 -3.72
CA ARG A 72 9.01 -0.18 -2.77
C ARG A 72 8.97 0.33 -1.32
N LEU A 73 9.95 1.12 -0.90
CA LEU A 73 9.93 1.76 0.42
C LEU A 73 8.73 2.68 0.57
N HIS A 74 8.48 3.48 -0.46
CA HIS A 74 7.32 4.36 -0.50
C HIS A 74 5.99 3.58 -0.47
N ASP A 75 5.91 2.47 -1.21
CA ASP A 75 4.74 1.57 -1.16
C ASP A 75 4.51 0.98 0.23
N CYS A 76 5.58 0.60 0.93
CA CYS A 76 5.47 0.14 2.31
C CYS A 76 4.95 1.24 3.24
N GLU A 77 5.37 2.47 3.04
CA GLU A 77 4.88 3.62 3.81
C GLU A 77 3.39 3.87 3.57
N LEU A 78 2.97 3.89 2.30
CA LEU A 78 1.57 4.05 1.93
C LEU A 78 0.71 2.92 2.48
N ALA A 79 1.16 1.66 2.38
CA ALA A 79 0.45 0.52 2.96
C ALA A 79 0.28 0.67 4.49
N GLN A 80 1.27 1.19 5.20
CA GLN A 80 1.15 1.46 6.64
C GLN A 80 0.17 2.61 6.94
N GLN A 81 0.10 3.62 6.09
CA GLN A 81 -0.88 4.70 6.23
C GLN A 81 -2.30 4.19 5.98
N ILE A 82 -2.49 3.36 4.95
CA ILE A 82 -3.77 2.71 4.64
C ILE A 82 -4.22 1.84 5.83
N LEU A 83 -3.32 1.01 6.38
CA LEU A 83 -3.64 0.14 7.52
C LEU A 83 -4.02 0.95 8.77
N ARG A 84 -3.33 2.06 9.06
CA ARG A 84 -3.70 2.96 10.16
C ARG A 84 -5.06 3.60 9.96
N GLY A 85 -5.34 4.05 8.73
CA GLY A 85 -6.65 4.57 8.38
C GLY A 85 -7.74 3.50 8.55
N TRP A 86 -7.48 2.29 8.04
CA TRP A 86 -8.44 1.19 8.12
C TRP A 86 -8.75 0.79 9.57
N SER A 87 -7.74 0.68 10.43
CA SER A 87 -7.94 0.35 11.84
C SER A 87 -8.74 1.37 12.63
N SER A 88 -8.96 2.58 12.09
CA SER A 88 -9.80 3.59 12.74
C SER A 88 -11.30 3.33 12.58
N PHE A 89 -11.71 2.53 11.59
CA PHE A 89 -13.12 2.21 11.33
C PHE A 89 -13.42 0.69 11.24
N ALA A 90 -12.41 -0.16 11.33
CA ALA A 90 -12.57 -1.63 11.36
C ALA A 90 -11.72 -2.22 12.49
N ASP A 91 -12.40 -2.64 13.57
CA ASP A 91 -11.76 -3.28 14.72
C ASP A 91 -12.62 -4.48 15.15
N PRO A 92 -12.08 -5.71 15.13
CA PRO A 92 -10.74 -6.08 14.65
C PRO A 92 -10.58 -6.04 13.12
N LEU A 93 -9.36 -5.80 12.65
CA LEU A 93 -9.03 -5.98 11.24
C LEU A 93 -9.19 -7.46 10.82
N PRO A 94 -9.61 -7.75 9.57
CA PRO A 94 -9.70 -9.13 9.07
C PRO A 94 -8.33 -9.81 9.06
N ALA A 95 -8.30 -11.15 9.12
CA ALA A 95 -7.05 -11.91 9.21
C ALA A 95 -6.08 -11.66 8.02
N ASP A 96 -6.63 -11.30 6.86
CA ASP A 96 -5.89 -11.00 5.62
C ASP A 96 -5.76 -9.49 5.33
N TYR A 97 -5.79 -8.65 6.37
CA TYR A 97 -5.74 -7.19 6.23
C TYR A 97 -4.53 -6.68 5.42
N VAL A 98 -3.36 -7.31 5.55
CA VAL A 98 -2.16 -6.88 4.80
C VAL A 98 -2.31 -7.13 3.30
N PRO A 99 -2.64 -8.34 2.81
CA PRO A 99 -2.93 -8.56 1.40
C PRO A 99 -4.03 -7.65 0.85
N GLN A 100 -5.07 -7.37 1.61
CA GLN A 100 -6.14 -6.47 1.18
C GLN A 100 -5.66 -5.02 1.02
N ALA A 101 -4.88 -4.49 1.96
CA ALA A 101 -4.28 -3.16 1.86
C ALA A 101 -3.32 -3.04 0.67
N GLU A 102 -2.49 -4.07 0.43
CA GLU A 102 -1.59 -4.12 -0.75
C GLU A 102 -2.37 -4.23 -2.07
N HIS A 103 -3.49 -4.94 -2.08
CA HIS A 103 -4.36 -5.01 -3.25
C HIS A 103 -5.00 -3.64 -3.50
N ALA A 104 -5.53 -2.98 -2.49
CA ALA A 104 -6.12 -1.65 -2.60
C ALA A 104 -5.11 -0.64 -3.15
N LEU A 105 -3.89 -0.59 -2.60
CA LEU A 105 -2.80 0.25 -3.09
C LEU A 105 -2.54 0.04 -4.59
N ARG A 106 -2.41 -1.21 -5.03
CA ARG A 106 -2.16 -1.54 -6.43
C ARG A 106 -3.31 -1.16 -7.35
N SER A 107 -4.55 -1.43 -6.91
CA SER A 107 -5.76 -1.08 -7.68
C SER A 107 -5.89 0.42 -7.88
N VAL A 108 -5.67 1.22 -6.84
CA VAL A 108 -5.72 2.69 -6.92
C VAL A 108 -4.63 3.23 -7.82
N ARG A 109 -3.41 2.70 -7.75
CA ARG A 109 -2.33 3.10 -8.66
C ARG A 109 -2.62 2.75 -10.11
N SER A 110 -3.32 1.66 -10.39
CA SER A 110 -3.73 1.29 -11.76
C SER A 110 -4.71 2.27 -12.38
N LEU A 111 -5.41 3.08 -11.56
CA LEU A 111 -6.24 4.20 -12.03
C LEU A 111 -5.43 5.46 -12.37
N GLY A 112 -4.09 5.43 -12.23
CA GLY A 112 -3.22 6.57 -12.47
C GLY A 112 -3.17 7.57 -11.31
N VAL A 113 -3.72 7.25 -10.14
CA VAL A 113 -3.62 8.11 -8.95
C VAL A 113 -2.17 8.10 -8.46
N ALA A 114 -1.52 9.27 -8.44
CA ALA A 114 -0.12 9.42 -8.11
C ALA A 114 0.10 10.09 -6.74
N GLU A 115 -0.81 10.97 -6.33
CA GLU A 115 -0.67 11.72 -5.09
C GLU A 115 -0.85 10.80 -3.87
N PRO A 116 0.10 10.76 -2.92
CA PRO A 116 0.07 9.89 -1.76
C PRO A 116 -1.21 9.98 -0.93
N ALA A 117 -1.70 11.19 -0.69
CA ALA A 117 -2.92 11.41 0.08
C ALA A 117 -4.15 10.81 -0.61
N ASP A 118 -4.26 10.97 -1.93
CA ASP A 118 -5.34 10.43 -2.74
C ASP A 118 -5.28 8.90 -2.83
N ILE A 119 -4.07 8.32 -2.90
CA ILE A 119 -3.88 6.87 -2.85
C ILE A 119 -4.42 6.31 -1.52
N VAL A 120 -4.06 6.93 -0.40
CA VAL A 120 -4.54 6.49 0.92
C VAL A 120 -6.06 6.63 1.02
N LEU A 121 -6.61 7.77 0.59
CA LEU A 121 -8.04 8.04 0.61
C LEU A 121 -8.82 7.02 -0.22
N MET A 122 -8.46 6.83 -1.49
CA MET A 122 -9.13 5.87 -2.38
C MET A 122 -9.01 4.43 -1.89
N SER A 123 -7.85 4.07 -1.32
CA SER A 123 -7.68 2.74 -0.73
C SER A 123 -8.60 2.53 0.47
N ALA A 124 -8.82 3.56 1.30
CA ALA A 124 -9.78 3.49 2.40
C ALA A 124 -11.21 3.27 1.89
N TYR A 125 -11.62 3.99 0.85
CA TYR A 125 -12.92 3.77 0.21
C TYR A 125 -13.05 2.35 -0.35
N GLN A 126 -12.03 1.84 -1.03
CA GLN A 126 -12.03 0.47 -1.56
C GLN A 126 -12.18 -0.56 -0.44
N LEU A 127 -11.44 -0.43 0.66
CA LEU A 127 -11.51 -1.35 1.79
C LEU A 127 -12.84 -1.30 2.53
N GLN A 128 -13.50 -0.14 2.56
CA GLN A 128 -14.79 0.06 3.21
C GLN A 128 -15.97 -0.39 2.36
N ILE A 129 -15.92 -0.14 1.06
CA ILE A 129 -17.07 -0.32 0.16
C ILE A 129 -17.02 -1.69 -0.51
N HIS A 130 -15.99 -1.96 -1.35
CA HIS A 130 -15.87 -3.23 -2.08
C HIS A 130 -14.45 -3.43 -2.62
N PRO A 131 -13.86 -4.65 -2.56
CA PRO A 131 -12.49 -4.92 -3.04
C PRO A 131 -12.25 -4.57 -4.52
N ARG A 132 -13.28 -4.58 -5.36
CA ARG A 132 -13.22 -4.21 -6.79
C ARG A 132 -13.73 -2.79 -7.08
N LEU A 133 -13.74 -1.89 -6.08
CA LEU A 133 -14.26 -0.53 -6.25
C LEU A 133 -13.62 0.20 -7.43
N CYS A 134 -12.31 0.07 -7.59
CA CYS A 134 -11.54 0.71 -8.66
C CYS A 134 -11.86 0.17 -10.07
N GLU A 135 -12.60 -0.93 -10.19
CA GLU A 135 -13.07 -1.47 -11.48
C GLU A 135 -14.41 -0.88 -11.91
N HIS A 136 -15.13 -0.21 -11.00
CA HIS A 136 -16.46 0.29 -11.27
C HIS A 136 -16.42 1.50 -12.21
N PRO A 137 -17.16 1.51 -13.35
CA PRO A 137 -17.06 2.57 -14.36
C PRO A 137 -17.30 3.98 -13.84
N ARG A 138 -18.26 4.16 -12.92
CA ARG A 138 -18.53 5.49 -12.31
C ARG A 138 -17.36 5.96 -11.46
N VAL A 139 -16.67 5.07 -10.75
CA VAL A 139 -15.50 5.41 -9.93
C VAL A 139 -14.31 5.75 -10.82
N VAL A 140 -14.09 4.98 -11.88
CA VAL A 140 -13.05 5.26 -12.89
C VAL A 140 -13.28 6.63 -13.52
N GLU A 141 -14.51 6.95 -13.90
CA GLU A 141 -14.85 8.23 -14.52
C GLU A 141 -14.69 9.39 -13.52
N LEU A 142 -15.11 9.21 -12.26
CA LEU A 142 -14.95 10.20 -11.21
C LEU A 142 -13.46 10.51 -10.96
N VAL A 143 -12.63 9.50 -10.84
CA VAL A 143 -11.16 9.68 -10.66
C VAL A 143 -10.56 10.38 -11.86
N ARG A 144 -10.92 9.98 -13.08
CA ARG A 144 -10.44 10.60 -14.31
C ARG A 144 -10.87 12.07 -14.41
N THR A 145 -12.09 12.39 -14.02
CA THR A 145 -12.59 13.76 -14.01
C THR A 145 -11.83 14.63 -13.02
N ALA A 146 -11.60 14.12 -11.81
CA ALA A 146 -10.80 14.80 -10.79
C ALA A 146 -9.36 15.05 -11.27
N GLN A 147 -8.72 14.06 -11.90
CA GLN A 147 -7.36 14.20 -12.45
C GLN A 147 -7.26 15.21 -13.60
N ASN A 148 -8.32 15.44 -14.37
CA ASN A 148 -8.36 16.36 -15.49
C ASN A 148 -8.94 17.75 -15.14
N SER A 149 -9.33 17.97 -13.91
CA SER A 149 -9.87 19.22 -13.39
C SER A 149 -9.07 19.69 -12.17
N ASP A 150 -9.26 20.96 -11.78
CA ASP A 150 -8.66 21.49 -10.55
C ASP A 150 -9.44 21.07 -9.28
N VAL A 151 -10.35 20.09 -9.38
CA VAL A 151 -11.14 19.60 -8.26
C VAL A 151 -10.35 18.54 -7.50
N PRO A 152 -10.08 18.73 -6.19
CA PRO A 152 -9.45 17.70 -5.39
C PRO A 152 -10.25 16.39 -5.42
N LEU A 153 -9.55 15.24 -5.46
CA LEU A 153 -10.21 13.93 -5.47
C LEU A 153 -11.15 13.75 -4.27
N GLN A 154 -10.78 14.26 -3.10
CA GLN A 154 -11.62 14.26 -1.91
C GLN A 154 -12.98 14.91 -2.16
N ASP A 155 -13.00 16.07 -2.82
CA ASP A 155 -14.24 16.81 -3.09
C ASP A 155 -15.09 16.08 -4.15
N ALA A 156 -14.43 15.50 -5.16
CA ALA A 156 -15.11 14.68 -6.16
C ALA A 156 -15.78 13.43 -5.53
N LEU A 157 -15.10 12.76 -4.58
CA LEU A 157 -15.66 11.63 -3.84
C LEU A 157 -16.80 12.06 -2.90
N ALA A 158 -16.66 13.22 -2.23
CA ALA A 158 -17.70 13.76 -1.37
C ALA A 158 -18.95 14.21 -2.16
N GLY A 159 -18.80 14.49 -3.45
CA GLY A 159 -19.94 14.79 -4.34
C GLY A 159 -20.79 13.56 -4.69
N MET A 160 -20.34 12.33 -4.40
CA MET A 160 -21.15 11.13 -4.56
C MET A 160 -22.24 11.10 -3.48
N PRO A 161 -23.52 10.89 -3.85
CA PRO A 161 -24.60 10.79 -2.86
C PRO A 161 -24.31 9.68 -1.83
N ASP A 162 -24.30 10.03 -0.56
CA ASP A 162 -24.06 9.10 0.54
C ASP A 162 -25.37 8.96 1.39
N PRO A 163 -25.84 7.73 1.71
CA PRO A 163 -25.20 6.44 1.35
C PRO A 163 -25.59 5.88 -0.03
N GLU A 164 -26.65 6.40 -0.67
CA GLU A 164 -27.31 5.75 -1.80
C GLU A 164 -26.36 5.46 -2.99
N GLY A 165 -25.47 6.42 -3.30
CA GLY A 165 -24.52 6.29 -4.41
C GLY A 165 -23.52 5.15 -4.18
N TRP A 166 -22.93 5.10 -2.99
CA TRP A 166 -21.95 4.09 -2.63
C TRP A 166 -22.58 2.71 -2.41
N ASP A 167 -23.78 2.64 -1.83
CA ASP A 167 -24.50 1.39 -1.64
C ASP A 167 -24.94 0.78 -2.97
N ARG A 168 -25.31 1.60 -3.95
CA ARG A 168 -25.59 1.16 -5.30
C ARG A 168 -24.36 0.53 -5.95
N ILE A 169 -23.21 1.23 -5.90
CA ILE A 169 -21.94 0.72 -6.44
C ILE A 169 -21.57 -0.61 -5.77
N ARG A 170 -21.69 -0.70 -4.45
CA ARG A 170 -21.46 -1.95 -3.70
C ARG A 170 -22.36 -3.07 -4.18
N HIS A 171 -23.65 -2.79 -4.36
CA HIS A 171 -24.62 -3.76 -4.83
C HIS A 171 -24.31 -4.25 -6.26
N GLU A 172 -24.04 -3.34 -7.19
CA GLU A 172 -23.68 -3.65 -8.57
C GLU A 172 -22.42 -4.53 -8.64
N LEU A 173 -21.38 -4.21 -7.86
CA LEU A 173 -20.14 -5.00 -7.80
C LEU A 173 -20.34 -6.38 -7.17
N THR A 174 -21.27 -6.51 -6.21
CA THR A 174 -21.58 -7.77 -5.54
C THR A 174 -22.41 -8.68 -6.42
N THR A 175 -23.39 -8.14 -7.14
CA THR A 175 -24.34 -8.91 -7.97
C THR A 175 -23.82 -9.17 -9.38
N GLY A 176 -22.75 -8.49 -9.80
CA GLY A 176 -22.25 -8.55 -11.17
C GLY A 176 -23.21 -7.91 -12.19
N SER A 177 -24.19 -7.14 -11.73
CA SER A 177 -25.11 -6.43 -12.63
C SER A 177 -24.35 -5.30 -13.35
N PRO A 178 -24.55 -5.13 -14.67
CA PRO A 178 -23.96 -4.01 -15.40
C PRO A 178 -24.49 -2.69 -14.82
N PRO A 179 -23.64 -1.63 -14.78
CA PRO A 179 -24.05 -0.33 -14.31
C PRO A 179 -25.21 0.19 -15.17
N ASN A 180 -26.26 0.67 -14.53
CA ASN A 180 -27.39 1.29 -15.25
C ASN A 180 -26.95 2.63 -15.84
N PRO A 181 -26.90 2.81 -17.17
CA PRO A 181 -26.41 4.03 -17.80
C PRO A 181 -27.34 5.24 -17.64
N LEU A 182 -28.52 5.07 -17.04
CA LEU A 182 -29.57 6.09 -16.95
C LEU A 182 -29.85 6.58 -15.51
N ALA A 183 -28.94 6.35 -14.57
CA ALA A 183 -29.12 6.77 -13.19
C ALA A 183 -28.15 7.87 -12.77
#